data_7b6c200766454fb6931e8253d241a619
#
_entry.id   7b6c200766454fb6931e8253d241a619
#
_cell.length_a   1.000
_cell.length_b   1.000
_cell.length_c   1.000
_cell.angle_alpha   90.00
_cell.angle_beta   90.00
_cell.angle_gamma   90.00
#
_symmetry.space_group_name_H-M   'P 1'
#
loop_
_entity.id
_entity.type
_entity.pdbx_description
1 polymer ?
#
loop_
_entity_poly.entity_id
_entity_poly.type
_entity_poly.pdbx_seq_one_letter_code
_entity_poly.pdbx_strand_id
1 'polypeptide(L)'
;MLRSKIGGIGYYVPEKVVTNHDLTKMMDTTDEWVQERTGIVERRYGKKHEETTTTMAARAAEIAIERAGIQKEEVDFIIFATLSPDYYFPGCGVLLQRELGITGNEAGALDIRNQCSGFLYGLSVADQFVRTGMYKNVLLVGAEMHSMGLDFSTRGRNVTVIFGDGAGAVVLQPTEEDNRGILTTCLHSNGAYAEKLAFINPGAHGGYHASYQEEEVDYGYPDVEFGEMFITQHMMDEGMLFPYMDGPFVFKMAVQKFPEVIMEALEKAGQKKEDINMFVPHQANLRISQFVQRRLGLRDDQVWNNIQKFGNTTAASIPIALCEAYEAGAIKPGDLVCLAAFGSGFTWGAALLRW
;
A
#
# COMPACT_ATOMS: atom_id res chain seq x y z
N MET A 1 25.28 16.87 0.25
CA MET A 1 25.07 15.43 0.62
C MET A 1 24.09 14.85 -0.40
N LEU A 2 24.42 13.72 -1.00
CA LEU A 2 23.56 13.08 -2.01
C LEU A 2 22.17 12.81 -1.42
N ARG A 3 21.13 13.14 -2.16
CA ARG A 3 19.72 12.85 -1.84
C ARG A 3 19.11 11.99 -2.93
N SER A 4 17.99 11.39 -2.66
CA SER A 4 17.19 10.72 -3.68
C SER A 4 15.97 11.55 -4.04
N LYS A 5 15.61 11.56 -5.31
CA LYS A 5 14.38 12.16 -5.84
C LYS A 5 13.55 11.12 -6.57
N ILE A 6 12.27 11.36 -6.69
CA ILE A 6 11.43 10.65 -7.65
C ILE A 6 11.77 11.20 -9.04
N GLY A 7 12.43 10.39 -9.86
CA GLY A 7 12.79 10.70 -11.24
C GLY A 7 11.65 10.43 -12.21
N GLY A 8 10.84 9.41 -11.93
CA GLY A 8 9.66 9.05 -12.72
C GLY A 8 8.62 8.37 -11.86
N ILE A 9 7.36 8.49 -12.25
CA ILE A 9 6.20 7.94 -11.55
C ILE A 9 5.18 7.43 -12.56
N GLY A 10 4.55 6.28 -12.26
CA GLY A 10 3.50 5.69 -13.08
C GLY A 10 2.50 4.91 -12.25
N TYR A 11 1.31 4.70 -12.78
CA TYR A 11 0.33 3.82 -12.16
C TYR A 11 -0.48 3.07 -13.21
N TYR A 12 -1.10 1.99 -12.77
CA TYR A 12 -2.06 1.23 -13.54
C TYR A 12 -3.20 0.77 -12.62
N VAL A 13 -4.42 0.87 -13.10
CA VAL A 13 -5.61 0.27 -12.48
C VAL A 13 -6.38 -0.52 -13.53
N PRO A 14 -6.98 -1.67 -13.18
CA PRO A 14 -7.77 -2.46 -14.11
C PRO A 14 -8.92 -1.66 -14.73
N GLU A 15 -9.28 -1.99 -15.96
CA GLU A 15 -10.40 -1.34 -16.67
C GLU A 15 -11.76 -1.68 -16.07
N LYS A 16 -11.90 -2.88 -15.48
CA LYS A 16 -13.16 -3.36 -14.93
C LYS A 16 -13.56 -2.57 -13.70
N VAL A 17 -14.56 -1.70 -13.86
CA VAL A 17 -15.21 -0.99 -12.76
C VAL A 17 -16.18 -1.94 -12.04
N VAL A 18 -16.12 -1.95 -10.71
CA VAL A 18 -17.07 -2.65 -9.83
C VAL A 18 -17.66 -1.62 -8.88
N THR A 19 -18.94 -1.36 -9.03
CA THR A 19 -19.70 -0.41 -8.20
C THR A 19 -20.18 -1.05 -6.91
N ASN A 20 -20.61 -0.23 -5.94
CA ASN A 20 -21.28 -0.76 -4.75
C ASN A 20 -22.55 -1.52 -5.10
N HIS A 21 -23.28 -1.07 -6.15
CA HIS A 21 -24.46 -1.79 -6.65
C HIS A 21 -24.12 -3.19 -7.18
N ASP A 22 -22.94 -3.39 -7.78
CA ASP A 22 -22.54 -4.75 -8.21
C ASP A 22 -22.30 -5.66 -7.01
N LEU A 23 -21.80 -5.14 -5.90
CA LEU A 23 -21.59 -5.90 -4.67
C LEU A 23 -22.90 -6.31 -3.99
N THR A 24 -23.99 -5.53 -4.14
CA THR A 24 -25.31 -5.91 -3.60
C THR A 24 -25.88 -7.20 -4.21
N LYS A 25 -25.37 -7.62 -5.38
CA LYS A 25 -25.75 -8.87 -6.04
C LYS A 25 -25.13 -10.11 -5.37
N MET A 26 -24.10 -9.90 -4.53
CA MET A 26 -23.30 -10.97 -3.93
C MET A 26 -23.40 -11.02 -2.41
N MET A 27 -23.69 -9.87 -1.76
CA MET A 27 -23.73 -9.77 -0.31
C MET A 27 -24.81 -8.79 0.15
N ASP A 28 -25.27 -8.92 1.40
CA ASP A 28 -26.24 -8.01 2.02
C ASP A 28 -25.58 -6.67 2.37
N THR A 29 -25.59 -5.74 1.42
CA THR A 29 -25.04 -4.38 1.56
C THR A 29 -25.85 -3.40 0.70
N THR A 30 -25.62 -2.09 0.85
CA THR A 30 -26.18 -1.05 0.00
C THR A 30 -25.10 -0.03 -0.38
N ASP A 31 -25.34 0.74 -1.46
CA ASP A 31 -24.43 1.80 -1.88
C ASP A 31 -24.28 2.85 -0.79
N GLU A 32 -25.37 3.27 -0.16
CA GLU A 32 -25.38 4.23 0.94
C GLU A 32 -24.58 3.73 2.14
N TRP A 33 -24.76 2.45 2.50
CA TRP A 33 -24.04 1.84 3.62
C TRP A 33 -22.51 1.85 3.42
N VAL A 34 -22.05 1.57 2.19
CA VAL A 34 -20.62 1.57 1.85
C VAL A 34 -20.09 3.01 1.83
N GLN A 35 -20.79 3.93 1.16
CA GLN A 35 -20.34 5.32 1.04
C GLN A 35 -20.27 6.03 2.42
N GLU A 36 -21.28 5.89 3.26
CA GLU A 36 -21.29 6.49 4.60
C GLU A 36 -20.13 6.03 5.48
N ARG A 37 -19.69 4.78 5.33
CA ARG A 37 -18.64 4.20 6.16
C ARG A 37 -17.24 4.40 5.61
N THR A 38 -17.08 4.46 4.30
CA THR A 38 -15.77 4.41 3.64
C THR A 38 -15.51 5.57 2.69
N GLY A 39 -16.55 6.17 2.13
CA GLY A 39 -16.50 7.12 1.04
C GLY A 39 -16.31 6.47 -0.34
N ILE A 40 -16.29 5.13 -0.45
CA ILE A 40 -16.03 4.40 -1.69
C ILE A 40 -17.31 4.30 -2.52
N VAL A 41 -17.24 4.70 -3.79
CA VAL A 41 -18.32 4.59 -4.78
C VAL A 41 -18.11 3.40 -5.69
N GLU A 42 -16.87 3.22 -6.14
CA GLU A 42 -16.45 2.15 -7.04
C GLU A 42 -15.01 1.70 -6.73
N ARG A 43 -14.62 0.59 -7.30
CA ARG A 43 -13.26 0.07 -7.27
C ARG A 43 -12.94 -0.59 -8.60
N ARG A 44 -11.70 -1.01 -8.76
CA ARG A 44 -11.23 -1.73 -9.94
C ARG A 44 -10.90 -3.15 -9.56
N TYR A 45 -11.30 -4.10 -10.37
CA TYR A 45 -10.94 -5.51 -10.20
C TYR A 45 -10.27 -6.04 -11.46
N GLY A 46 -9.14 -6.71 -11.27
CA GLY A 46 -8.38 -7.32 -12.34
C GLY A 46 -9.17 -8.40 -13.09
N LYS A 47 -8.87 -8.54 -14.36
CA LYS A 47 -9.43 -9.61 -15.18
C LYS A 47 -8.77 -10.94 -14.83
N LYS A 48 -9.57 -11.88 -14.33
CA LYS A 48 -9.11 -13.23 -14.02
C LYS A 48 -8.43 -13.86 -15.24
N HIS A 49 -7.28 -14.51 -15.04
CA HIS A 49 -6.42 -15.14 -16.05
C HIS A 49 -5.71 -14.20 -17.04
N GLU A 50 -5.90 -12.88 -16.95
CA GLU A 50 -5.24 -11.90 -17.81
C GLU A 50 -4.34 -10.95 -16.99
N GLU A 51 -4.75 -10.62 -15.77
CA GLU A 51 -4.04 -9.70 -14.89
C GLU A 51 -3.65 -10.37 -13.59
N THR A 52 -2.47 -10.03 -13.10
CA THR A 52 -1.91 -10.44 -11.82
C THR A 52 -1.29 -9.24 -11.12
N THR A 53 -0.92 -9.37 -9.85
CA THR A 53 -0.21 -8.32 -9.13
C THR A 53 1.03 -7.86 -9.89
N THR A 54 1.81 -8.82 -10.44
CA THR A 54 3.04 -8.51 -11.18
C THR A 54 2.78 -7.89 -12.54
N THR A 55 1.78 -8.35 -13.31
CA THR A 55 1.50 -7.77 -14.63
C THR A 55 0.94 -6.35 -14.55
N MET A 56 0.15 -6.04 -13.53
CA MET A 56 -0.28 -4.66 -13.25
C MET A 56 0.92 -3.78 -12.83
N ALA A 57 1.81 -4.33 -12.00
CA ALA A 57 3.04 -3.68 -11.59
C ALA A 57 3.94 -3.34 -12.79
N ALA A 58 4.07 -4.24 -13.76
CA ALA A 58 4.88 -4.01 -14.96
C ALA A 58 4.37 -2.82 -15.75
N ARG A 59 3.06 -2.69 -15.96
CA ARG A 59 2.46 -1.54 -16.65
C ARG A 59 2.72 -0.21 -15.93
N ALA A 60 2.62 -0.18 -14.61
CA ALA A 60 2.95 1.01 -13.83
C ALA A 60 4.44 1.33 -13.87
N ALA A 61 5.30 0.31 -13.81
CA ALA A 61 6.74 0.43 -13.85
C ALA A 61 7.25 0.95 -15.20
N GLU A 62 6.72 0.47 -16.34
CA GLU A 62 7.07 0.96 -17.67
C GLU A 62 6.85 2.47 -17.79
N ILE A 63 5.72 2.98 -17.31
CA ILE A 63 5.42 4.42 -17.29
C ILE A 63 6.43 5.17 -16.40
N ALA A 64 6.74 4.63 -15.22
CA ALA A 64 7.68 5.26 -14.30
C ALA A 64 9.11 5.30 -14.87
N ILE A 65 9.57 4.23 -15.52
CA ILE A 65 10.88 4.12 -16.18
C ILE A 65 10.98 5.11 -17.35
N GLU A 66 9.96 5.17 -18.21
CA GLU A 66 9.91 6.12 -19.32
C GLU A 66 9.99 7.57 -18.80
N ARG A 67 9.21 7.92 -17.79
CA ARG A 67 9.21 9.26 -17.18
C ARG A 67 10.49 9.61 -16.44
N ALA A 68 11.21 8.60 -15.94
CA ALA A 68 12.53 8.77 -15.36
C ALA A 68 13.63 9.05 -16.40
N GLY A 69 13.31 8.88 -17.69
CA GLY A 69 14.25 9.09 -18.80
C GLY A 69 15.39 8.05 -18.86
N ILE A 70 15.12 6.82 -18.38
CA ILE A 70 16.09 5.73 -18.41
C ILE A 70 15.57 4.56 -19.23
N GLN A 71 16.50 3.65 -19.63
CA GLN A 71 16.14 2.36 -20.19
C GLN A 71 15.89 1.37 -19.04
N LYS A 72 15.06 0.36 -19.28
CA LYS A 72 14.75 -0.66 -18.27
C LYS A 72 16.00 -1.41 -17.78
N GLU A 73 17.01 -1.58 -18.64
CA GLU A 73 18.29 -2.19 -18.34
C GLU A 73 19.16 -1.33 -17.37
N GLU A 74 18.81 -0.07 -17.18
CA GLU A 74 19.47 0.83 -16.22
C GLU A 74 18.86 0.79 -14.82
N VAL A 75 17.82 -0.03 -14.60
CA VAL A 75 17.28 -0.31 -13.27
C VAL A 75 18.26 -1.19 -12.51
N ASP A 76 18.82 -0.67 -11.43
CA ASP A 76 19.84 -1.37 -10.62
C ASP A 76 19.21 -2.26 -9.55
N PHE A 77 18.04 -1.87 -9.04
CA PHE A 77 17.37 -2.58 -7.96
C PHE A 77 15.86 -2.42 -8.02
N ILE A 78 15.12 -3.49 -7.69
CA ILE A 78 13.66 -3.51 -7.62
C ILE A 78 13.24 -3.71 -6.16
N ILE A 79 12.36 -2.84 -5.64
CA ILE A 79 11.68 -3.03 -4.36
C ILE A 79 10.19 -3.20 -4.65
N PHE A 80 9.62 -4.32 -4.25
CA PHE A 80 8.22 -4.64 -4.50
C PHE A 80 7.44 -4.75 -3.18
N ALA A 81 6.50 -3.86 -2.95
CA ALA A 81 5.64 -3.87 -1.78
C ALA A 81 4.27 -4.46 -2.14
N THR A 82 3.91 -5.59 -1.53
CA THR A 82 2.61 -6.25 -1.73
C THR A 82 2.23 -7.13 -0.55
N LEU A 83 0.93 -7.28 -0.32
CA LEU A 83 0.37 -8.32 0.56
C LEU A 83 -0.30 -9.45 -0.23
N SER A 84 -0.56 -9.23 -1.53
CA SER A 84 -1.22 -10.16 -2.44
C SER A 84 -0.28 -10.62 -3.57
N PRO A 85 0.82 -11.31 -3.23
CA PRO A 85 1.79 -11.75 -4.23
C PRO A 85 1.19 -12.80 -5.16
N ASP A 86 1.68 -12.86 -6.41
CA ASP A 86 1.24 -13.85 -7.39
C ASP A 86 1.54 -15.28 -6.94
N TYR A 87 2.68 -15.47 -6.25
CA TYR A 87 3.11 -16.76 -5.69
C TYR A 87 3.41 -16.61 -4.21
N TYR A 88 3.27 -17.69 -3.46
CA TYR A 88 3.72 -17.73 -2.07
C TYR A 88 5.24 -17.48 -1.98
N PHE A 89 6.00 -18.07 -2.91
CA PHE A 89 7.39 -17.77 -3.27
C PHE A 89 7.65 -18.26 -4.71
N PRO A 90 8.60 -17.71 -5.47
CA PRO A 90 9.45 -16.54 -5.15
C PRO A 90 8.64 -15.25 -5.07
N GLY A 91 9.31 -14.15 -4.63
CA GLY A 91 8.68 -12.84 -4.52
C GLY A 91 8.32 -12.20 -5.86
N CYS A 92 7.44 -11.21 -5.82
CA CYS A 92 6.99 -10.48 -7.01
C CYS A 92 8.10 -9.61 -7.64
N GLY A 93 9.13 -9.22 -6.89
CA GLY A 93 10.25 -8.44 -7.44
C GLY A 93 10.99 -9.15 -8.56
N VAL A 94 11.26 -10.46 -8.41
CA VAL A 94 11.91 -11.27 -9.48
C VAL A 94 10.94 -11.61 -10.62
N LEU A 95 9.63 -11.71 -10.32
CA LEU A 95 8.61 -11.87 -11.35
C LEU A 95 8.48 -10.61 -12.20
N LEU A 96 8.51 -9.44 -11.57
CA LEU A 96 8.50 -8.14 -12.26
C LEU A 96 9.74 -7.96 -13.14
N GLN A 97 10.90 -8.37 -12.67
CA GLN A 97 12.13 -8.37 -13.48
C GLN A 97 11.93 -9.15 -14.78
N ARG A 98 11.30 -10.33 -14.70
CA ARG A 98 10.95 -11.15 -15.86
C ARG A 98 9.93 -10.47 -16.77
N GLU A 99 8.85 -9.90 -16.22
CA GLU A 99 7.79 -9.22 -17.01
C GLU A 99 8.33 -8.00 -17.76
N LEU A 100 9.24 -7.24 -17.13
CA LEU A 100 9.92 -6.12 -17.77
C LEU A 100 11.01 -6.56 -18.78
N GLY A 101 11.35 -7.85 -18.83
CA GLY A 101 12.40 -8.37 -19.70
C GLY A 101 13.81 -7.89 -19.30
N ILE A 102 14.05 -7.61 -18.01
CA ILE A 102 15.37 -7.25 -17.45
C ILE A 102 16.20 -8.52 -17.15
N THR A 103 16.04 -9.54 -17.95
CA THR A 103 16.75 -10.82 -17.81
C THR A 103 18.18 -10.70 -18.31
N GLY A 104 19.13 -11.26 -17.56
CA GLY A 104 20.57 -11.15 -17.86
C GLY A 104 21.23 -9.92 -17.26
N ASN A 105 20.50 -9.09 -16.54
CA ASN A 105 21.00 -7.98 -15.75
C ASN A 105 21.22 -8.44 -14.30
N GLU A 106 22.21 -7.89 -13.62
CA GLU A 106 22.50 -8.19 -12.21
C GLU A 106 21.65 -7.38 -11.23
N ALA A 107 20.50 -6.84 -11.67
CA ALA A 107 19.60 -6.08 -10.81
C ALA A 107 19.08 -6.94 -9.65
N GLY A 108 19.25 -6.45 -8.43
CA GLY A 108 18.71 -7.09 -7.24
C GLY A 108 17.19 -6.88 -7.12
N ALA A 109 16.51 -7.76 -6.37
CA ALA A 109 15.08 -7.62 -6.07
C ALA A 109 14.79 -7.93 -4.60
N LEU A 110 13.92 -7.12 -3.98
CA LEU A 110 13.49 -7.23 -2.59
C LEU A 110 11.98 -7.07 -2.51
N ASP A 111 11.31 -8.05 -1.91
CA ASP A 111 9.88 -7.93 -1.60
C ASP A 111 9.69 -7.44 -0.17
N ILE A 112 8.76 -6.49 0.02
CA ILE A 112 8.36 -5.94 1.32
C ILE A 112 6.91 -6.31 1.61
N ARG A 113 6.69 -6.97 2.74
CA ARG A 113 5.36 -7.38 3.19
C ARG A 113 4.90 -6.53 4.39
N ASN A 114 4.67 -5.24 4.15
CA ASN A 114 4.22 -4.28 5.17
C ASN A 114 2.87 -3.64 4.83
N GLN A 115 2.06 -4.32 4.05
CA GLN A 115 0.68 -3.96 3.70
C GLN A 115 0.53 -2.47 3.36
N CYS A 116 -0.40 -1.76 4.03
CA CYS A 116 -0.75 -0.36 3.74
C CYS A 116 0.42 0.62 3.84
N SER A 117 1.39 0.37 4.72
CA SER A 117 2.59 1.20 4.86
C SER A 117 3.77 0.74 3.97
N GLY A 118 3.58 -0.35 3.22
CA GLY A 118 4.64 -1.01 2.44
C GLY A 118 5.37 -0.08 1.49
N PHE A 119 4.64 0.82 0.80
CA PHE A 119 5.27 1.80 -0.07
C PHE A 119 6.20 2.76 0.69
N LEU A 120 5.82 3.24 1.88
CA LEU A 120 6.67 4.13 2.68
C LEU A 120 7.91 3.42 3.24
N TYR A 121 7.77 2.16 3.64
CA TYR A 121 8.91 1.34 4.04
C TYR A 121 9.85 1.11 2.86
N GLY A 122 9.31 0.78 1.69
CA GLY A 122 10.07 0.66 0.45
C GLY A 122 10.75 1.97 0.04
N LEU A 123 10.05 3.10 0.19
CA LEU A 123 10.60 4.44 -0.08
C LEU A 123 11.80 4.75 0.80
N SER A 124 11.72 4.40 2.10
CA SER A 124 12.82 4.59 3.04
C SER A 124 14.04 3.74 2.68
N VAL A 125 13.84 2.48 2.29
CA VAL A 125 14.93 1.58 1.85
C VAL A 125 15.56 2.11 0.56
N ALA A 126 14.73 2.46 -0.43
CA ALA A 126 15.19 3.00 -1.71
C ALA A 126 15.98 4.32 -1.55
N ASP A 127 15.49 5.22 -0.67
CA ASP A 127 16.19 6.47 -0.34
C ASP A 127 17.60 6.19 0.18
N GLN A 128 17.75 5.25 1.11
CA GLN A 128 19.06 4.91 1.67
C GLN A 128 19.98 4.25 0.63
N PHE A 129 19.46 3.40 -0.23
CA PHE A 129 20.23 2.78 -1.31
C PHE A 129 20.81 3.84 -2.28
N VAL A 130 19.98 4.82 -2.67
CA VAL A 130 20.42 5.90 -3.56
C VAL A 130 21.35 6.86 -2.85
N ARG A 131 21.05 7.29 -1.60
CA ARG A 131 21.86 8.24 -0.83
C ARG A 131 23.24 7.73 -0.49
N THR A 132 23.39 6.43 -0.24
CA THR A 132 24.69 5.80 0.02
C THR A 132 25.50 5.55 -1.25
N GLY A 133 24.89 5.75 -2.43
CA GLY A 133 25.51 5.45 -3.72
C GLY A 133 25.61 3.96 -4.03
N MET A 134 24.90 3.10 -3.27
CA MET A 134 24.85 1.66 -3.51
C MET A 134 24.18 1.35 -4.84
N TYR A 135 23.06 2.03 -5.13
CA TYR A 135 22.33 1.94 -6.39
C TYR A 135 21.96 3.35 -6.88
N LYS A 136 21.83 3.49 -8.21
CA LYS A 136 21.53 4.75 -8.88
C LYS A 136 20.08 4.88 -9.28
N ASN A 137 19.49 3.82 -9.84
CA ASN A 137 18.11 3.78 -10.31
C ASN A 137 17.36 2.66 -9.57
N VAL A 138 16.62 3.02 -8.53
CA VAL A 138 15.83 2.06 -7.74
C VAL A 138 14.38 2.16 -8.13
N LEU A 139 13.83 1.08 -8.70
CA LEU A 139 12.42 0.94 -9.00
C LEU A 139 11.68 0.47 -7.76
N LEU A 140 10.82 1.30 -7.20
CA LEU A 140 9.92 0.97 -6.09
C LEU A 140 8.49 0.82 -6.61
N VAL A 141 7.87 -0.31 -6.33
CA VAL A 141 6.50 -0.63 -6.75
C VAL A 141 5.64 -0.98 -5.54
N GLY A 142 4.41 -0.48 -5.51
CA GLY A 142 3.32 -0.99 -4.69
C GLY A 142 2.23 -1.54 -5.61
N ALA A 143 1.85 -2.81 -5.45
CA ALA A 143 0.84 -3.43 -6.31
C ALA A 143 0.03 -4.47 -5.55
N GLU A 144 -1.27 -4.55 -5.86
CA GLU A 144 -2.19 -5.44 -5.18
C GLU A 144 -3.29 -5.99 -6.11
N MET A 145 -3.61 -7.26 -5.95
CA MET A 145 -4.77 -7.92 -6.55
C MET A 145 -5.64 -8.55 -5.47
N HIS A 146 -6.36 -7.71 -4.73
CA HIS A 146 -7.21 -8.14 -3.61
C HIS A 146 -8.41 -8.97 -4.05
N SER A 147 -8.98 -8.65 -5.22
CA SER A 147 -10.19 -9.28 -5.72
C SER A 147 -10.14 -10.81 -5.79
N MET A 148 -8.95 -11.40 -5.81
CA MET A 148 -8.76 -12.85 -5.83
C MET A 148 -8.79 -13.50 -4.44
N GLY A 149 -8.67 -12.74 -3.35
CA GLY A 149 -8.59 -13.24 -1.97
C GLY A 149 -9.67 -12.69 -1.03
N LEU A 150 -10.75 -12.10 -1.56
CA LEU A 150 -11.84 -11.53 -0.76
C LEU A 150 -13.02 -12.49 -0.63
N ASP A 151 -13.69 -12.46 0.53
CA ASP A 151 -14.97 -13.17 0.75
C ASP A 151 -16.13 -12.33 0.21
N PHE A 152 -16.68 -12.74 -0.93
CA PHE A 152 -17.82 -12.07 -1.55
C PHE A 152 -19.19 -12.50 -0.99
N SER A 153 -19.21 -13.27 0.09
CA SER A 153 -20.44 -13.54 0.85
C SER A 153 -20.76 -12.40 1.85
N THR A 154 -21.95 -12.44 2.45
CA THR A 154 -22.34 -11.47 3.51
C THR A 154 -21.39 -11.50 4.71
N ARG A 155 -20.75 -12.63 5.01
CA ARG A 155 -19.72 -12.75 6.05
C ARG A 155 -18.57 -11.78 5.82
N GLY A 156 -18.07 -11.69 4.58
CA GLY A 156 -16.95 -10.83 4.19
C GLY A 156 -17.29 -9.34 4.00
N ARG A 157 -18.56 -8.95 4.09
CA ARG A 157 -19.04 -7.60 3.79
C ARG A 157 -18.20 -6.46 4.36
N ASN A 158 -17.82 -6.57 5.62
CA ASN A 158 -17.10 -5.49 6.33
C ASN A 158 -15.68 -5.24 5.80
N VAL A 159 -15.12 -6.19 5.06
CA VAL A 159 -13.77 -6.15 4.49
C VAL A 159 -13.83 -6.00 2.98
N THR A 160 -14.60 -6.86 2.29
CA THR A 160 -14.64 -6.94 0.83
C THR A 160 -15.04 -5.63 0.15
N VAL A 161 -15.97 -4.87 0.73
CA VAL A 161 -16.44 -3.60 0.16
C VAL A 161 -15.37 -2.50 0.13
N ILE A 162 -14.23 -2.70 0.83
CA ILE A 162 -13.20 -1.68 0.98
C ILE A 162 -12.16 -1.77 -0.15
N PHE A 163 -11.74 -2.98 -0.52
CA PHE A 163 -10.54 -3.20 -1.31
C PHE A 163 -10.77 -3.12 -2.82
N GLY A 164 -9.73 -2.65 -3.52
CA GLY A 164 -9.61 -2.65 -4.98
C GLY A 164 -8.22 -3.10 -5.42
N ASP A 165 -8.06 -3.33 -6.71
CA ASP A 165 -6.83 -3.77 -7.36
C ASP A 165 -6.14 -2.60 -8.05
N GLY A 166 -4.81 -2.64 -8.14
CA GLY A 166 -4.02 -1.65 -8.86
C GLY A 166 -2.54 -1.70 -8.51
N ALA A 167 -1.77 -0.92 -9.25
CA ALA A 167 -0.33 -0.79 -9.09
C ALA A 167 0.12 0.66 -9.25
N GLY A 168 1.11 1.07 -8.49
CA GLY A 168 1.83 2.32 -8.69
C GLY A 168 3.33 2.12 -8.51
N ALA A 169 4.12 2.84 -9.27
CA ALA A 169 5.57 2.70 -9.30
C ALA A 169 6.27 4.05 -9.32
N VAL A 170 7.44 4.12 -8.71
CA VAL A 170 8.37 5.25 -8.82
C VAL A 170 9.78 4.76 -9.10
N VAL A 171 10.54 5.55 -9.86
CA VAL A 171 12.00 5.38 -9.99
C VAL A 171 12.67 6.44 -9.13
N LEU A 172 13.47 5.99 -8.15
CA LEU A 172 14.30 6.88 -7.35
C LEU A 172 15.67 7.03 -7.98
N GLN A 173 16.13 8.27 -8.07
CA GLN A 173 17.42 8.65 -8.66
C GLN A 173 18.17 9.63 -7.75
N PRO A 174 19.49 9.69 -7.81
CA PRO A 174 20.28 10.66 -7.04
C PRO A 174 20.00 12.09 -7.49
N THR A 175 20.10 13.03 -6.57
CA THR A 175 20.10 14.45 -6.83
C THR A 175 21.06 15.19 -5.90
N GLU A 176 21.74 16.19 -6.42
CA GLU A 176 22.58 17.12 -5.67
C GLU A 176 21.88 18.45 -5.40
N GLU A 177 20.66 18.62 -5.92
CA GLU A 177 19.84 19.80 -5.70
C GLU A 177 19.45 19.93 -4.21
N ASP A 178 19.85 20.99 -3.54
CA ASP A 178 19.67 21.18 -2.08
C ASP A 178 18.20 21.18 -1.65
N ASN A 179 17.30 21.62 -2.53
CA ASN A 179 15.87 21.77 -2.23
C ASN A 179 14.99 20.75 -2.99
N ARG A 180 15.51 19.55 -3.28
CA ARG A 180 14.76 18.51 -4.00
C ARG A 180 14.98 17.14 -3.40
N GLY A 181 13.97 16.29 -3.51
CA GLY A 181 14.04 14.88 -3.12
C GLY A 181 13.48 14.60 -1.73
N ILE A 182 13.73 13.40 -1.24
CA ILE A 182 13.24 12.92 0.05
C ILE A 182 13.98 13.64 1.16
N LEU A 183 13.23 14.33 2.02
CA LEU A 183 13.77 15.07 3.16
C LEU A 183 13.92 14.16 4.38
N THR A 184 12.88 13.36 4.66
CA THR A 184 12.85 12.41 5.78
C THR A 184 11.80 11.34 5.59
N THR A 185 12.01 10.21 6.26
CA THR A 185 11.02 9.15 6.48
C THR A 185 10.98 8.82 7.98
N CYS A 186 9.77 8.64 8.52
CA CYS A 186 9.51 8.19 9.87
C CYS A 186 8.68 6.93 9.81
N LEU A 187 9.17 5.82 10.37
CA LEU A 187 8.54 4.50 10.29
C LEU A 187 8.42 3.89 11.68
N HIS A 188 7.25 3.34 11.98
CA HIS A 188 6.95 2.73 13.28
C HIS A 188 6.14 1.45 13.14
N SER A 189 6.23 0.57 14.14
CA SER A 189 5.42 -0.63 14.26
C SER A 189 5.03 -0.91 15.71
N ASN A 190 3.91 -1.62 15.90
CA ASN A 190 3.50 -2.16 17.17
C ASN A 190 2.80 -3.51 16.97
N GLY A 191 3.48 -4.61 17.28
CA GLY A 191 2.99 -5.97 17.10
C GLY A 191 1.93 -6.41 18.13
N ALA A 192 1.65 -5.61 19.18
CA ALA A 192 0.65 -5.96 20.19
C ALA A 192 -0.80 -6.06 19.64
N TYR A 193 -1.04 -5.60 18.42
CA TYR A 193 -2.36 -5.58 17.78
C TYR A 193 -2.36 -6.25 16.41
N ALA A 194 -1.45 -7.20 16.19
CA ALA A 194 -1.24 -7.82 14.88
C ALA A 194 -2.53 -8.45 14.32
N GLU A 195 -3.31 -9.11 15.16
CA GLU A 195 -4.53 -9.83 14.76
C GLU A 195 -5.74 -8.90 14.53
N LYS A 196 -5.65 -7.60 14.92
CA LYS A 196 -6.76 -6.64 14.71
C LYS A 196 -7.00 -6.27 13.25
N LEU A 197 -6.02 -6.53 12.39
CA LEU A 197 -6.13 -6.44 10.94
C LEU A 197 -5.14 -7.45 10.34
N ALA A 198 -5.63 -8.64 9.99
CA ALA A 198 -4.76 -9.73 9.61
C ALA A 198 -5.41 -10.70 8.61
N PHE A 199 -4.56 -11.37 7.85
CA PHE A 199 -4.88 -12.58 7.09
C PHE A 199 -4.00 -13.69 7.66
N ILE A 200 -4.58 -14.49 8.57
CA ILE A 200 -3.80 -15.39 9.43
C ILE A 200 -3.49 -16.70 8.70
N ASN A 201 -4.46 -17.25 7.96
CA ASN A 201 -4.32 -18.53 7.28
C ASN A 201 -4.34 -18.39 5.75
N PRO A 202 -3.53 -19.18 5.01
CA PRO A 202 -2.58 -20.18 5.51
C PRO A 202 -1.32 -19.53 6.08
N GLY A 203 -0.71 -20.17 7.07
CA GLY A 203 0.53 -19.71 7.69
C GLY A 203 1.32 -20.84 8.34
N ALA A 204 2.60 -20.60 8.61
CA ALA A 204 3.50 -21.57 9.23
C ALA A 204 3.37 -21.63 10.77
N HIS A 205 2.35 -20.99 11.34
CA HIS A 205 2.18 -20.92 12.80
C HIS A 205 1.58 -22.20 13.43
N GLY A 206 1.04 -23.13 12.60
CA GLY A 206 0.51 -24.41 13.07
C GLY A 206 -0.59 -24.28 14.12
N GLY A 207 -1.42 -23.23 14.04
CA GLY A 207 -2.44 -22.95 15.06
C GLY A 207 -1.92 -22.23 16.31
N TYR A 208 -0.60 -21.99 16.42
CA TYR A 208 -0.05 -21.25 17.55
C TYR A 208 -0.42 -19.76 17.47
N HIS A 209 -0.99 -19.26 18.54
CA HIS A 209 -1.28 -17.84 18.74
C HIS A 209 -0.52 -17.31 19.95
N ALA A 210 0.32 -16.31 19.75
CA ALA A 210 0.78 -15.48 20.83
C ALA A 210 -0.33 -14.45 21.14
N SER A 211 -1.32 -14.79 21.95
CA SER A 211 -2.24 -13.77 22.44
C SER A 211 -1.54 -12.95 23.52
N TYR A 212 -1.33 -11.67 23.26
CA TYR A 212 -0.92 -10.71 24.28
C TYR A 212 -2.13 -10.17 25.09
N GLN A 213 -3.31 -10.74 24.90
CA GLN A 213 -4.53 -10.36 25.60
C GLN A 213 -4.94 -11.49 26.56
N GLU A 214 -5.48 -11.11 27.73
CA GLU A 214 -5.89 -12.02 28.80
C GLU A 214 -7.05 -12.98 28.44
N GLU A 215 -7.62 -12.85 27.24
CA GLU A 215 -8.66 -13.76 26.74
C GLU A 215 -8.05 -14.74 25.73
N GLU A 216 -8.03 -16.02 26.06
CA GLU A 216 -7.77 -17.09 25.10
C GLU A 216 -8.87 -17.05 24.03
N VAL A 217 -8.54 -16.60 22.85
CA VAL A 217 -9.41 -16.75 21.68
C VAL A 217 -9.10 -18.10 21.07
N ASP A 218 -10.00 -19.06 21.28
CA ASP A 218 -9.96 -20.33 20.57
C ASP A 218 -10.36 -20.07 19.12
N TYR A 219 -9.38 -20.10 18.24
CA TYR A 219 -9.60 -19.97 16.80
C TYR A 219 -9.99 -21.29 16.14
N GLY A 220 -10.25 -22.34 16.94
CA GLY A 220 -10.72 -23.64 16.45
C GLY A 220 -9.73 -24.35 15.52
N TYR A 221 -8.43 -24.16 15.74
CA TYR A 221 -7.43 -24.89 14.96
C TYR A 221 -7.46 -26.37 15.36
N PRO A 222 -7.58 -27.28 14.37
CA PRO A 222 -7.33 -28.69 14.65
C PRO A 222 -5.86 -28.89 15.03
N ASP A 223 -5.57 -29.85 15.88
CA ASP A 223 -4.21 -30.33 16.11
C ASP A 223 -3.64 -30.83 14.77
N VAL A 224 -2.72 -30.05 14.19
CA VAL A 224 -2.10 -30.37 12.90
C VAL A 224 -0.76 -31.05 13.19
N GLU A 225 -0.66 -32.33 12.86
CA GLU A 225 0.61 -33.06 12.94
C GLU A 225 1.55 -32.70 11.78
N PHE A 226 2.84 -32.95 11.97
CA PHE A 226 3.84 -32.76 10.91
C PHE A 226 3.47 -33.54 9.65
N GLY A 227 3.40 -32.83 8.50
CA GLY A 227 3.04 -33.40 7.21
C GLY A 227 1.57 -33.24 6.82
N GLU A 228 0.75 -32.63 7.65
CA GLU A 228 -0.60 -32.24 7.30
C GLU A 228 -0.62 -30.98 6.42
N MET A 229 -1.69 -30.80 5.67
CA MET A 229 -1.79 -29.69 4.72
C MET A 229 -1.92 -28.33 5.45
N PHE A 230 -1.28 -27.30 4.90
CA PHE A 230 -1.44 -25.90 5.36
C PHE A 230 -2.89 -25.40 5.35
N ILE A 231 -3.76 -26.04 4.57
CA ILE A 231 -5.16 -25.67 4.41
C ILE A 231 -6.01 -26.91 4.69
N THR A 232 -6.89 -26.79 5.69
CA THR A 232 -7.85 -27.87 6.04
C THR A 232 -9.24 -27.53 5.54
N GLN A 233 -10.10 -28.55 5.40
CA GLN A 233 -11.52 -28.36 5.07
C GLN A 233 -12.22 -27.46 6.10
N HIS A 234 -11.92 -27.64 7.37
CA HIS A 234 -12.42 -26.80 8.47
C HIS A 234 -12.12 -25.32 8.25
N MET A 235 -10.87 -24.96 7.90
CA MET A 235 -10.50 -23.56 7.59
C MET A 235 -11.31 -22.97 6.43
N MET A 236 -11.67 -23.78 5.43
CA MET A 236 -12.53 -23.34 4.32
C MET A 236 -13.98 -23.12 4.77
N ASP A 237 -14.53 -24.06 5.51
CA ASP A 237 -15.92 -24.04 5.96
C ASP A 237 -16.19 -22.84 6.91
N GLU A 238 -15.26 -22.58 7.83
CA GLU A 238 -15.36 -21.47 8.79
C GLU A 238 -14.90 -20.13 8.21
N GLY A 239 -14.41 -20.10 6.98
CA GLY A 239 -13.96 -18.86 6.33
C GLY A 239 -12.68 -18.26 6.91
N MET A 240 -11.84 -19.11 7.50
CA MET A 240 -10.58 -18.69 8.13
C MET A 240 -9.50 -18.32 7.11
N LEU A 241 -9.75 -18.55 5.81
CA LEU A 241 -8.88 -18.22 4.68
C LEU A 241 -9.17 -16.83 4.09
N PHE A 242 -9.74 -15.92 4.88
CA PHE A 242 -10.05 -14.56 4.47
C PHE A 242 -9.51 -13.54 5.46
N PRO A 243 -9.23 -12.30 5.02
CA PRO A 243 -8.75 -11.27 5.92
C PRO A 243 -9.81 -10.87 6.94
N TYR A 244 -9.37 -10.65 8.17
CA TYR A 244 -10.16 -10.13 9.29
C TYR A 244 -9.78 -8.69 9.61
N MET A 245 -10.74 -7.88 10.06
CA MET A 245 -10.53 -6.50 10.50
C MET A 245 -11.47 -6.10 11.63
N ASP A 246 -10.90 -5.68 12.75
CA ASP A 246 -11.60 -4.89 13.77
C ASP A 246 -11.65 -3.42 13.34
N GLY A 247 -12.62 -3.09 12.48
CA GLY A 247 -12.71 -1.77 11.85
C GLY A 247 -12.74 -0.59 12.82
N PRO A 248 -13.56 -0.60 13.91
CA PRO A 248 -13.59 0.46 14.90
C PRO A 248 -12.24 0.68 15.59
N PHE A 249 -11.54 -0.39 15.95
CA PHE A 249 -10.23 -0.31 16.59
C PHE A 249 -9.16 0.23 15.62
N VAL A 250 -9.12 -0.30 14.39
CA VAL A 250 -8.22 0.18 13.32
C VAL A 250 -8.44 1.67 13.06
N PHE A 251 -9.69 2.11 12.95
CA PHE A 251 -10.03 3.53 12.77
C PHE A 251 -9.49 4.40 13.92
N LYS A 252 -9.75 3.99 15.18
CA LYS A 252 -9.30 4.70 16.38
C LYS A 252 -7.78 4.88 16.37
N MET A 253 -7.03 3.83 16.06
CA MET A 253 -5.57 3.87 16.03
C MET A 253 -5.06 4.72 14.86
N ALA A 254 -5.67 4.61 13.68
CA ALA A 254 -5.28 5.39 12.51
C ALA A 254 -5.40 6.89 12.74
N VAL A 255 -6.55 7.38 13.24
CA VAL A 255 -6.77 8.82 13.49
C VAL A 255 -5.85 9.40 14.56
N GLN A 256 -5.29 8.56 15.41
CA GLN A 256 -4.28 8.94 16.38
C GLN A 256 -2.89 8.96 15.75
N LYS A 257 -2.48 7.86 15.09
CA LYS A 257 -1.10 7.65 14.64
C LYS A 257 -0.72 8.45 13.40
N PHE A 258 -1.66 8.73 12.49
CA PHE A 258 -1.37 9.55 11.32
C PHE A 258 -0.87 10.96 11.69
N PRO A 259 -1.61 11.77 12.47
CA PRO A 259 -1.13 13.10 12.83
C PRO A 259 0.18 13.07 13.62
N GLU A 260 0.35 12.10 14.53
CA GLU A 260 1.57 11.95 15.33
C GLU A 260 2.81 11.78 14.44
N VAL A 261 2.78 10.84 13.50
CA VAL A 261 3.94 10.55 12.64
C VAL A 261 4.19 11.65 11.61
N ILE A 262 3.14 12.36 11.14
CA ILE A 262 3.30 13.52 10.25
C ILE A 262 4.02 14.65 10.98
N MET A 263 3.60 14.96 12.22
CA MET A 263 4.26 15.98 13.03
C MET A 263 5.71 15.63 13.35
N GLU A 264 6.00 14.37 13.65
CA GLU A 264 7.37 13.86 13.82
C GLU A 264 8.23 14.07 12.56
N ALA A 265 7.67 13.73 11.38
CA ALA A 265 8.39 13.92 10.11
C ALA A 265 8.64 15.41 9.82
N LEU A 266 7.68 16.28 10.08
CA LEU A 266 7.84 17.74 9.93
C LEU A 266 8.94 18.27 10.85
N GLU A 267 8.95 17.88 12.12
CA GLU A 267 9.99 18.28 13.09
C GLU A 267 11.38 17.83 12.63
N LYS A 268 11.53 16.55 12.23
CA LYS A 268 12.81 16.02 11.73
C LYS A 268 13.32 16.72 10.46
N ALA A 269 12.40 17.17 9.61
CA ALA A 269 12.75 17.90 8.39
C ALA A 269 12.88 19.42 8.59
N GLY A 270 12.65 19.93 9.81
CA GLY A 270 12.65 21.37 10.08
C GLY A 270 11.55 22.14 9.35
N GLN A 271 10.43 21.48 9.05
CA GLN A 271 9.28 22.05 8.33
C GLN A 271 8.09 22.22 9.29
N LYS A 272 7.14 23.06 8.90
CA LYS A 272 5.89 23.26 9.62
C LYS A 272 4.72 22.68 8.84
N LYS A 273 3.61 22.40 9.49
CA LYS A 273 2.40 21.90 8.83
C LYS A 273 1.84 22.87 7.78
N GLU A 274 2.05 24.18 7.99
CA GLU A 274 1.68 25.24 7.07
C GLU A 274 2.49 25.22 5.76
N ASP A 275 3.66 24.57 5.77
CA ASP A 275 4.53 24.42 4.60
C ASP A 275 4.08 23.28 3.66
N ILE A 276 3.15 22.43 4.10
CA ILE A 276 2.63 21.33 3.28
C ILE A 276 1.83 21.91 2.11
N ASN A 277 2.31 21.68 0.90
CA ASN A 277 1.59 22.03 -0.32
C ASN A 277 0.60 20.94 -0.74
N MET A 278 1.00 19.66 -0.62
CA MET A 278 0.16 18.53 -0.94
C MET A 278 0.31 17.40 0.09
N PHE A 279 -0.80 16.90 0.60
CA PHE A 279 -0.89 15.71 1.44
C PHE A 279 -1.51 14.57 0.63
N VAL A 280 -0.78 13.46 0.48
CA VAL A 280 -1.24 12.24 -0.19
C VAL A 280 -1.26 11.11 0.84
N PRO A 281 -2.40 10.90 1.54
CA PRO A 281 -2.54 9.80 2.50
C PRO A 281 -2.72 8.46 1.80
N HIS A 282 -2.40 7.37 2.51
CA HIS A 282 -2.92 6.06 2.19
C HIS A 282 -4.46 6.10 2.09
N GLN A 283 -5.00 5.53 1.02
CA GLN A 283 -6.42 5.55 0.69
C GLN A 283 -7.17 4.38 1.36
N ALA A 284 -7.26 4.40 2.70
CA ALA A 284 -7.93 3.36 3.48
C ALA A 284 -9.42 3.64 3.71
N ASN A 285 -9.73 4.89 4.01
CA ASN A 285 -11.08 5.35 4.35
C ASN A 285 -11.10 6.88 4.27
N LEU A 286 -12.06 7.43 3.52
CA LEU A 286 -12.17 8.88 3.32
C LEU A 286 -12.33 9.65 4.65
N ARG A 287 -13.02 9.05 5.62
CA ARG A 287 -13.25 9.67 6.94
C ARG A 287 -11.94 9.81 7.75
N ILE A 288 -10.99 8.86 7.58
CA ILE A 288 -9.65 8.97 8.19
C ILE A 288 -8.90 10.13 7.54
N SER A 289 -8.85 10.18 6.21
CA SER A 289 -8.20 11.28 5.49
C SER A 289 -8.75 12.65 5.89
N GLN A 290 -10.07 12.81 5.92
CA GLN A 290 -10.74 14.03 6.34
C GLN A 290 -10.47 14.41 7.82
N PHE A 291 -10.37 13.41 8.70
CA PHE A 291 -10.01 13.67 10.10
C PHE A 291 -8.59 14.22 10.20
N VAL A 292 -7.63 13.58 9.52
CA VAL A 292 -6.21 14.02 9.49
C VAL A 292 -6.10 15.41 8.87
N GLN A 293 -6.77 15.66 7.75
CA GLN A 293 -6.85 16.96 7.09
C GLN A 293 -7.28 18.07 8.06
N ARG A 294 -8.41 17.88 8.76
CA ARG A 294 -8.89 18.83 9.77
C ARG A 294 -7.89 19.03 10.92
N ARG A 295 -7.27 17.94 11.39
CA ARG A 295 -6.30 17.98 12.49
C ARG A 295 -5.04 18.76 12.13
N LEU A 296 -4.60 18.69 10.88
CA LEU A 296 -3.46 19.43 10.36
C LEU A 296 -3.84 20.88 9.94
N GLY A 297 -5.12 21.16 9.75
CA GLY A 297 -5.61 22.47 9.27
C GLY A 297 -5.38 22.68 7.77
N LEU A 298 -5.35 21.59 6.98
CA LEU A 298 -5.14 21.65 5.53
C LEU A 298 -6.45 21.99 4.80
N ARG A 299 -6.34 22.78 3.71
CA ARG A 299 -7.45 23.07 2.81
C ARG A 299 -7.75 21.84 1.92
N ASP A 300 -8.91 21.84 1.26
CA ASP A 300 -9.33 20.74 0.38
C ASP A 300 -8.40 20.58 -0.83
N ASP A 301 -7.87 21.68 -1.35
CA ASP A 301 -6.93 21.68 -2.47
C ASP A 301 -5.50 21.19 -2.12
N GLN A 302 -5.23 21.00 -0.85
CA GLN A 302 -3.96 20.46 -0.33
C GLN A 302 -4.01 18.96 -0.02
N VAL A 303 -5.13 18.27 -0.27
CA VAL A 303 -5.28 16.83 0.05
C VAL A 303 -5.78 16.07 -1.16
N TRP A 304 -5.02 15.09 -1.61
CA TRP A 304 -5.42 14.25 -2.74
C TRP A 304 -6.08 12.96 -2.26
N ASN A 305 -7.35 12.78 -2.62
CA ASN A 305 -8.11 11.57 -2.33
C ASN A 305 -8.69 10.99 -3.62
N ASN A 306 -8.47 9.71 -3.85
CA ASN A 306 -9.03 8.96 -4.98
C ASN A 306 -9.72 7.65 -4.56
N ILE A 307 -9.87 7.45 -3.25
CA ILE A 307 -10.51 6.26 -2.68
C ILE A 307 -11.92 6.02 -3.21
N GLN A 308 -12.64 7.09 -3.55
CA GLN A 308 -13.99 7.01 -4.12
C GLN A 308 -14.03 6.20 -5.42
N LYS A 309 -12.94 6.22 -6.20
CA LYS A 309 -12.82 5.60 -7.53
C LYS A 309 -12.14 4.23 -7.51
N PHE A 310 -11.17 4.04 -6.59
CA PHE A 310 -10.29 2.87 -6.63
C PHE A 310 -10.38 2.00 -5.39
N GLY A 311 -11.11 2.46 -4.35
CA GLY A 311 -11.11 1.78 -3.06
C GLY A 311 -9.73 1.79 -2.41
N ASN A 312 -9.52 0.86 -1.50
CA ASN A 312 -8.24 0.66 -0.83
C ASN A 312 -7.39 -0.32 -1.64
N THR A 313 -6.37 0.20 -2.31
CA THR A 313 -5.36 -0.59 -3.05
C THR A 313 -4.09 -0.82 -2.22
N THR A 314 -4.17 -0.74 -0.91
CA THR A 314 -3.13 -1.05 0.07
C THR A 314 -1.79 -0.37 -0.24
N ALA A 315 -0.71 -1.12 -0.57
CA ALA A 315 0.61 -0.55 -0.88
C ALA A 315 0.62 0.29 -2.17
N ALA A 316 -0.28 0.02 -3.11
CA ALA A 316 -0.41 0.77 -4.35
C ALA A 316 -1.11 2.14 -4.16
N SER A 317 -1.83 2.35 -3.06
CA SER A 317 -2.71 3.51 -2.90
C SER A 317 -1.99 4.86 -2.93
N ILE A 318 -0.87 4.98 -2.23
CA ILE A 318 -0.06 6.21 -2.23
C ILE A 318 0.54 6.48 -3.62
N PRO A 319 1.26 5.56 -4.27
CA PRO A 319 1.85 5.86 -5.56
C PRO A 319 0.81 6.08 -6.67
N ILE A 320 -0.37 5.45 -6.64
CA ILE A 320 -1.48 5.76 -7.55
C ILE A 320 -1.98 7.19 -7.32
N ALA A 321 -2.28 7.55 -6.07
CA ALA A 321 -2.79 8.87 -5.72
C ALA A 321 -1.76 9.97 -6.00
N LEU A 322 -0.49 9.73 -5.73
CA LEU A 322 0.61 10.64 -6.02
C LEU A 322 0.78 10.87 -7.52
N CYS A 323 0.67 9.80 -8.33
CA CYS A 323 0.76 9.90 -9.78
C CYS A 323 -0.42 10.68 -10.38
N GLU A 324 -1.66 10.41 -9.93
CA GLU A 324 -2.83 11.20 -10.35
C GLU A 324 -2.69 12.69 -9.98
N ALA A 325 -2.21 13.00 -8.76
CA ALA A 325 -1.98 14.38 -8.33
C ALA A 325 -0.92 15.08 -9.20
N TYR A 326 0.13 14.37 -9.56
CA TYR A 326 1.16 14.85 -10.49
C TYR A 326 0.60 15.09 -11.89
N GLU A 327 -0.13 14.13 -12.47
CA GLU A 327 -0.74 14.25 -13.81
C GLU A 327 -1.79 15.36 -13.91
N ALA A 328 -2.52 15.59 -12.81
CA ALA A 328 -3.48 16.69 -12.70
C ALA A 328 -2.82 18.07 -12.52
N GLY A 329 -1.47 18.14 -12.40
CA GLY A 329 -0.75 19.37 -12.12
C GLY A 329 -1.02 19.96 -10.75
N ALA A 330 -1.54 19.15 -9.82
CA ALA A 330 -1.78 19.57 -8.44
C ALA A 330 -0.47 19.64 -7.62
N ILE A 331 0.57 18.93 -8.06
CA ILE A 331 1.91 18.97 -7.47
C ILE A 331 2.84 19.70 -8.44
N LYS A 332 3.55 20.69 -7.94
CA LYS A 332 4.46 21.55 -8.73
C LYS A 332 5.91 21.37 -8.27
N PRO A 333 6.89 21.66 -9.14
CA PRO A 333 8.30 21.70 -8.72
C PRO A 333 8.49 22.60 -7.49
N GLY A 334 9.16 22.08 -6.47
CA GLY A 334 9.41 22.79 -5.22
C GLY A 334 8.34 22.61 -4.14
N ASP A 335 7.20 22.00 -4.43
CA ASP A 335 6.17 21.73 -3.42
C ASP A 335 6.65 20.75 -2.34
N LEU A 336 6.28 21.03 -1.09
CA LEU A 336 6.44 20.09 0.01
C LEU A 336 5.27 19.09 -0.03
N VAL A 337 5.57 17.86 -0.39
CA VAL A 337 4.61 16.76 -0.43
C VAL A 337 4.78 15.90 0.82
N CYS A 338 3.66 15.66 1.52
CA CYS A 338 3.59 14.80 2.68
C CYS A 338 2.86 13.50 2.31
N LEU A 339 3.50 12.36 2.51
CA LEU A 339 2.94 11.03 2.36
C LEU A 339 2.77 10.43 3.75
N ALA A 340 1.66 9.75 4.04
CA ALA A 340 1.50 9.03 5.30
C ALA A 340 0.61 7.80 5.13
N ALA A 341 0.89 6.76 5.91
CA ALA A 341 0.14 5.51 5.94
C ALA A 341 0.03 4.93 7.34
N PHE A 342 -1.03 4.18 7.56
CA PHE A 342 -1.24 3.32 8.72
C PHE A 342 -1.93 2.04 8.25
N GLY A 343 -1.54 0.89 8.78
CA GLY A 343 -2.13 -0.38 8.40
C GLY A 343 -1.77 -1.54 9.33
N SER A 344 -2.05 -2.72 8.81
CA SER A 344 -1.82 -3.98 9.51
C SER A 344 -0.42 -4.08 10.12
N GLY A 345 -0.36 -4.75 11.27
CA GLY A 345 0.86 -4.98 12.02
C GLY A 345 0.77 -4.62 13.50
N PHE A 346 0.42 -3.43 14.07
CA PHE A 346 0.26 -2.27 13.20
C PHE A 346 1.59 -1.71 12.74
N THR A 347 1.59 -1.17 11.53
CA THR A 347 2.71 -0.42 11.00
C THR A 347 2.22 0.94 10.49
N TRP A 348 3.02 2.00 10.67
CA TRP A 348 2.68 3.32 10.17
C TRP A 348 3.93 4.11 9.84
N GLY A 349 3.75 5.15 9.05
CA GLY A 349 4.85 6.02 8.70
C GLY A 349 4.41 7.28 7.98
N ALA A 350 5.37 8.22 7.87
CA ALA A 350 5.25 9.40 7.05
C ALA A 350 6.57 9.65 6.31
N ALA A 351 6.46 10.25 5.13
CA ALA A 351 7.58 10.75 4.36
C ALA A 351 7.31 12.18 3.92
N LEU A 352 8.33 13.01 3.97
CA LEU A 352 8.31 14.34 3.40
C LEU A 352 9.30 14.40 2.24
N LEU A 353 8.84 14.95 1.14
CA LEU A 353 9.68 15.15 -0.03
C LEU A 353 9.44 16.52 -0.65
N ARG A 354 10.47 17.08 -1.23
CA ARG A 354 10.42 18.29 -2.04
C ARG A 354 10.38 17.84 -3.50
N TRP A 355 9.28 18.16 -4.18
CA TRP A 355 9.00 17.68 -5.55
C TRP A 355 9.90 18.29 -6.63
#